data_13d329012c95a794ad751b70f264ff33
#
_entry.id   13d329012c95a794ad751b70f264ff33
#
_cell.length_a   1.000
_cell.length_b   1.000
_cell.length_c   1.000
_cell.angle_alpha   90.00
_cell.angle_beta   90.00
_cell.angle_gamma   90.00
#
_symmetry.space_group_name_H-M   'P 1'
#
loop_
_entity.id
_entity.type
_entity.pdbx_description
1 polymer ?
#
loop_
_entity_poly.entity_id
_entity_poly.type
_entity_poly.pdbx_seq_one_letter_code
_entity_poly.pdbx_strand_id
1 'polypeptide(L)'
;MMLEELLRAHREEFRRKVVSALAKKHRASEEDVRSRFADAIERFIQEKYEVVEKVVARLNALSQERPVLLNIRRDPCSEEVCMICERDRPNVEALKRIYGESITFYEIFDSSPEVALYHIIHQEEGEKLLPMNAIIHKGEVVKFWTGRPVAVEEYQKYLDNILQ
;
A
#
# COMPACT_ATOMS: atom_id res chain seq x y z
N MET A 1 -7.02 7.55 7.34
CA MET A 1 -5.74 8.26 7.34
C MET A 1 -5.28 8.51 5.90
N MET A 2 -4.72 9.67 5.66
CA MET A 2 -4.26 10.05 4.32
C MET A 2 -3.12 9.15 3.85
N LEU A 3 -3.17 8.73 2.61
CA LEU A 3 -2.15 7.84 2.02
C LEU A 3 -0.76 8.47 2.04
N GLU A 4 -0.67 9.77 1.78
CA GLU A 4 0.60 10.51 1.84
C GLU A 4 1.19 10.58 3.25
N GLU A 5 0.33 10.67 4.27
CA GLU A 5 0.78 10.63 5.67
C GLU A 5 1.31 9.26 6.05
N LEU A 6 0.65 8.19 5.58
CA LEU A 6 1.11 6.81 5.78
C LEU A 6 2.49 6.60 5.12
N LEU A 7 2.67 7.10 3.91
CA LEU A 7 3.96 7.04 3.21
C LEU A 7 5.04 7.78 3.99
N ARG A 8 4.76 8.98 4.44
CA ARG A 8 5.71 9.79 5.21
C ARG A 8 6.12 9.08 6.50
N ALA A 9 5.14 8.56 7.24
CA ALA A 9 5.39 7.85 8.49
C ALA A 9 6.27 6.62 8.27
N HIS A 10 5.99 5.84 7.24
CA HIS A 10 6.77 4.65 6.89
C HIS A 10 8.21 5.02 6.53
N ARG A 11 8.39 6.06 5.71
CA ARG A 11 9.71 6.55 5.29
C ARG A 11 10.54 7.06 6.46
N GLU A 12 9.93 7.81 7.38
CA GLU A 12 10.62 8.31 8.58
C GLU A 12 11.03 7.18 9.52
N GLU A 13 10.18 6.17 9.70
CA GLU A 13 10.51 5.00 10.50
C GLU A 13 11.68 4.22 9.88
N PHE A 14 11.67 4.07 8.57
CA PHE A 14 12.77 3.42 7.85
C PHE A 14 14.08 4.21 7.99
N ARG A 15 14.02 5.55 7.85
CA ARG A 15 15.19 6.42 8.05
C ARG A 15 15.78 6.21 9.44
N ARG A 16 14.94 6.16 10.45
CA ARG A 16 15.37 5.94 11.84
C ARG A 16 16.07 4.60 11.99
N LYS A 17 15.54 3.55 11.38
CA LYS A 17 16.16 2.21 11.40
C LYS A 17 17.52 2.20 10.70
N VAL A 18 17.65 2.88 9.57
CA VAL A 18 18.92 2.99 8.83
C VAL A 18 19.96 3.72 9.68
N VAL A 19 19.60 4.84 10.29
CA VAL A 19 20.49 5.61 11.16
C VAL A 19 20.94 4.78 12.35
N SER A 20 20.01 4.08 12.99
CA SER A 20 20.33 3.20 14.15
C SER A 20 21.28 2.07 13.76
N ALA A 21 21.04 1.44 12.61
CA ALA A 21 21.91 0.36 12.12
C ALA A 21 23.32 0.85 11.80
N LEU A 22 23.45 2.02 11.18
CA LEU A 22 24.75 2.62 10.87
C LEU A 22 25.50 3.04 12.14
N ALA A 23 24.79 3.58 13.12
CA ALA A 23 25.38 3.95 14.42
C ALA A 23 25.98 2.74 15.12
N LYS A 24 25.27 1.62 15.12
CA LYS A 24 25.79 0.36 15.69
C LYS A 24 26.99 -0.17 14.90
N LYS A 25 26.90 -0.16 13.58
CA LYS A 25 27.97 -0.66 12.71
C LYS A 25 29.27 0.14 12.88
N HIS A 26 29.16 1.46 12.97
CA HIS A 26 30.32 2.36 13.06
C HIS A 26 30.71 2.74 14.48
N ARG A 27 30.00 2.23 15.48
CA ARG A 27 30.23 2.55 16.91
C ARG A 27 30.21 4.07 17.12
N ALA A 28 29.28 4.77 16.52
CA ALA A 28 29.13 6.21 16.55
C ALA A 28 27.76 6.60 17.10
N SER A 29 27.57 7.87 17.43
CA SER A 29 26.27 8.40 17.80
C SER A 29 25.37 8.52 16.57
N GLU A 30 24.06 8.51 16.77
CA GLU A 30 23.11 8.73 15.68
C GLU A 30 23.26 10.12 15.06
N GLU A 31 23.58 11.12 15.88
CA GLU A 31 23.84 12.48 15.41
C GLU A 31 25.05 12.53 14.47
N ASP A 32 26.14 11.86 14.86
CA ASP A 32 27.36 11.77 14.05
C ASP A 32 27.09 11.06 12.72
N VAL A 33 26.31 9.96 12.75
CA VAL A 33 25.92 9.21 11.55
C VAL A 33 25.10 10.09 10.62
N ARG A 34 24.10 10.82 11.13
CA ARG A 34 23.29 11.72 10.33
C ARG A 34 24.12 12.81 9.65
N SER A 35 25.12 13.31 10.33
CA SER A 35 26.03 14.33 9.79
C SER A 35 26.98 13.76 8.72
N ARG A 36 27.63 12.65 9.04
CA ARG A 36 28.67 12.06 8.19
C ARG A 36 28.12 11.37 6.95
N PHE A 37 26.95 10.76 7.04
CA PHE A 37 26.35 9.93 5.99
C PHE A 37 25.06 10.53 5.42
N ALA A 38 24.82 11.82 5.64
CA ALA A 38 23.56 12.48 5.25
C ALA A 38 23.17 12.19 3.80
N ASP A 39 24.05 12.43 2.85
CA ASP A 39 23.75 12.25 1.43
C ASP A 39 23.54 10.78 1.06
N ALA A 40 24.34 9.89 1.64
CA ALA A 40 24.22 8.44 1.37
C ALA A 40 22.89 7.90 1.92
N ILE A 41 22.47 8.34 3.11
CA ILE A 41 21.20 7.95 3.72
C ILE A 41 20.04 8.41 2.85
N GLU A 42 20.02 9.68 2.44
CA GLU A 42 18.94 10.23 1.61
C GLU A 42 18.86 9.55 0.24
N ARG A 43 19.99 9.25 -0.37
CA ARG A 43 20.01 8.52 -1.64
C ARG A 43 19.44 7.11 -1.49
N PHE A 44 19.82 6.41 -0.45
CA PHE A 44 19.33 5.05 -0.15
C PHE A 44 17.82 5.03 0.06
N ILE A 45 17.30 6.00 0.82
CA ILE A 45 15.86 6.14 1.08
C ILE A 45 15.13 6.48 -0.21
N GLN A 46 15.63 7.42 -1.00
CA GLN A 46 15.03 7.80 -2.27
C GLN A 46 14.93 6.62 -3.23
N GLU A 47 15.98 5.82 -3.36
CA GLU A 47 15.97 4.62 -4.20
C GLU A 47 14.95 3.60 -3.73
N LYS A 48 14.85 3.38 -2.41
CA LYS A 48 13.89 2.43 -1.84
C LYS A 48 12.44 2.83 -2.10
N TYR A 49 12.12 4.10 -2.02
CA TYR A 49 10.74 4.60 -2.10
C TYR A 49 10.34 5.10 -3.48
N GLU A 50 11.22 5.08 -4.47
CA GLU A 50 10.97 5.63 -5.79
C GLU A 50 9.69 5.10 -6.44
N VAL A 51 9.52 3.79 -6.47
CA VAL A 51 8.35 3.15 -7.09
C VAL A 51 7.08 3.44 -6.30
N VAL A 52 7.13 3.24 -4.99
CA VAL A 52 5.94 3.41 -4.14
C VAL A 52 5.46 4.86 -4.07
N GLU A 53 6.37 5.82 -4.12
CA GLU A 53 6.01 7.25 -4.19
C GLU A 53 5.17 7.54 -5.44
N LYS A 54 5.55 6.97 -6.58
CA LYS A 54 4.81 7.13 -7.84
C LYS A 54 3.43 6.51 -7.75
N VAL A 55 3.32 5.34 -7.13
CA VAL A 55 2.02 4.66 -6.94
C VAL A 55 1.11 5.49 -6.02
N VAL A 56 1.65 5.98 -4.91
CA VAL A 56 0.89 6.82 -3.97
C VAL A 56 0.40 8.09 -4.68
N ALA A 57 1.25 8.75 -5.46
CA ALA A 57 0.86 9.94 -6.22
C ALA A 57 -0.25 9.63 -7.22
N ARG A 58 -0.16 8.50 -7.92
CA ARG A 58 -1.18 8.06 -8.88
C ARG A 58 -2.51 7.77 -8.20
N LEU A 59 -2.50 7.03 -7.11
CA LEU A 59 -3.71 6.71 -6.35
C LEU A 59 -4.35 7.96 -5.74
N ASN A 60 -3.53 8.87 -5.25
CA ASN A 60 -4.02 10.15 -4.75
C ASN A 60 -4.75 10.92 -5.85
N ALA A 61 -4.17 11.01 -7.05
CA ALA A 61 -4.79 11.69 -8.19
C ALA A 61 -6.07 11.00 -8.65
N LEU A 62 -6.04 9.68 -8.84
CA LEU A 62 -7.21 8.90 -9.28
C LEU A 62 -8.37 9.00 -8.31
N SER A 63 -8.09 9.01 -7.02
CA SER A 63 -9.12 9.02 -5.98
C SER A 63 -9.77 10.37 -5.74
N GLN A 64 -9.31 11.44 -6.39
CA GLN A 64 -9.93 12.76 -6.28
C GLN A 64 -11.31 12.81 -6.97
N GLU A 65 -11.44 12.14 -8.10
CA GLU A 65 -12.67 12.16 -8.90
C GLU A 65 -13.68 11.10 -8.47
N ARG A 66 -13.20 9.91 -8.15
CA ARG A 66 -14.04 8.77 -7.76
C ARG A 66 -13.27 7.84 -6.83
N PRO A 67 -13.98 7.04 -6.01
CA PRO A 67 -13.30 6.09 -5.15
C PRO A 67 -12.47 5.10 -5.95
N VAL A 68 -11.32 4.72 -5.39
CA VAL A 68 -10.47 3.67 -5.95
C VAL A 68 -10.63 2.42 -5.09
N LEU A 69 -10.91 1.29 -5.73
CA LEU A 69 -10.79 -0.02 -5.10
C LEU A 69 -9.43 -0.59 -5.47
N LEU A 70 -8.55 -0.65 -4.48
CA LEU A 70 -7.22 -1.23 -4.60
C LEU A 70 -7.30 -2.71 -4.26
N ASN A 71 -6.74 -3.56 -5.13
CA ASN A 71 -6.62 -5.00 -4.89
C ASN A 71 -5.16 -5.41 -5.09
N ILE A 72 -4.52 -5.84 -4.01
CA ILE A 72 -3.16 -6.41 -4.05
C ILE A 72 -3.29 -7.90 -3.84
N ARG A 73 -2.85 -8.68 -4.81
CA ARG A 73 -3.02 -10.14 -4.78
C ARG A 73 -1.82 -10.89 -5.37
N ARG A 74 -1.84 -12.20 -5.18
CA ARG A 74 -0.83 -13.09 -5.76
C ARG A 74 -0.91 -13.04 -7.28
N ASP A 75 0.26 -12.95 -7.93
CA ASP A 75 0.37 -13.04 -9.38
C ASP A 75 -0.20 -14.39 -9.84
N PRO A 76 -1.17 -14.40 -10.79
CA PRO A 76 -1.72 -15.65 -11.30
C PRO A 76 -0.69 -16.55 -11.99
N CYS A 77 0.43 -15.96 -12.45
CA CYS A 77 1.52 -16.72 -13.08
C CYS A 77 2.51 -17.30 -12.06
N SER A 78 2.32 -17.03 -10.77
CA SER A 78 3.14 -17.62 -9.71
C SER A 78 2.90 -19.13 -9.59
N GLU A 79 3.96 -19.87 -9.27
CA GLU A 79 3.85 -21.31 -8.98
C GLU A 79 3.05 -21.57 -7.70
N GLU A 80 3.10 -20.64 -6.75
CA GLU A 80 2.31 -20.72 -5.51
C GLU A 80 0.92 -20.15 -5.73
N VAL A 81 -0.10 -20.95 -5.47
CA VAL A 81 -1.49 -20.52 -5.58
C VAL A 81 -1.96 -19.91 -4.26
N CYS A 82 -2.54 -18.71 -4.34
CA CYS A 82 -3.19 -18.07 -3.21
C CYS A 82 -4.68 -18.44 -3.22
N MET A 83 -5.07 -19.42 -2.39
CA MET A 83 -6.47 -19.88 -2.33
C MET A 83 -7.42 -18.78 -1.87
N ILE A 84 -6.98 -17.94 -0.96
CA ILE A 84 -7.81 -16.82 -0.45
C ILE A 84 -8.03 -15.78 -1.54
N CYS A 85 -6.98 -15.47 -2.33
CA CYS A 85 -7.09 -14.56 -3.46
C CYS A 85 -8.12 -15.07 -4.49
N GLU A 86 -8.10 -16.37 -4.76
CA GLU A 86 -9.06 -16.99 -5.69
C GLU A 86 -10.49 -16.96 -5.15
N ARG A 87 -10.68 -17.17 -3.86
CA ARG A 87 -12.00 -17.08 -3.22
C ARG A 87 -12.54 -15.65 -3.20
N ASP A 88 -11.65 -14.66 -3.12
CA ASP A 88 -12.01 -13.24 -3.11
C ASP A 88 -12.36 -12.72 -4.51
N ARG A 89 -11.81 -13.32 -5.54
CA ARG A 89 -11.96 -12.86 -6.92
C ARG A 89 -13.41 -12.65 -7.38
N PRO A 90 -14.37 -13.56 -7.11
CA PRO A 90 -15.76 -13.32 -7.51
C PRO A 90 -16.37 -12.08 -6.85
N ASN A 91 -15.96 -11.73 -5.65
CA ASN A 91 -16.43 -10.53 -4.96
C ASN A 91 -15.96 -9.27 -5.68
N VAL A 92 -14.69 -9.22 -6.08
CA VAL A 92 -14.13 -8.09 -6.84
C VAL A 92 -14.81 -7.96 -8.20
N GLU A 93 -15.03 -9.07 -8.89
CA GLU A 93 -15.74 -9.09 -10.18
C GLU A 93 -17.20 -8.62 -10.02
N ALA A 94 -17.87 -8.99 -8.94
CA ALA A 94 -19.21 -8.51 -8.65
C ALA A 94 -19.23 -6.99 -8.44
N LEU A 95 -18.25 -6.45 -7.74
CA LEU A 95 -18.14 -4.99 -7.56
C LEU A 95 -17.96 -4.25 -8.87
N LYS A 96 -17.19 -4.80 -9.80
CA LYS A 96 -17.02 -4.23 -11.14
C LYS A 96 -18.36 -4.14 -11.89
N ARG A 97 -19.20 -5.17 -11.75
CA ARG A 97 -20.53 -5.18 -12.38
C ARG A 97 -21.49 -4.19 -11.72
N ILE A 98 -21.46 -4.10 -10.38
CA ILE A 98 -22.38 -3.24 -9.63
C ILE A 98 -22.06 -1.76 -9.81
N TYR A 99 -20.79 -1.38 -9.68
CA TYR A 99 -20.38 0.01 -9.65
C TYR A 99 -19.91 0.54 -11.00
N GLY A 100 -19.39 -0.34 -11.87
CA GLY A 100 -18.93 0.05 -13.19
C GLY A 100 -17.96 1.23 -13.16
N GLU A 101 -18.27 2.27 -13.91
CA GLU A 101 -17.43 3.48 -14.00
C GLU A 101 -17.52 4.42 -12.78
N SER A 102 -18.42 4.12 -11.84
CA SER A 102 -18.54 4.93 -10.62
C SER A 102 -17.34 4.82 -9.71
N ILE A 103 -16.56 3.74 -9.83
CA ILE A 103 -15.31 3.54 -9.09
C ILE A 103 -14.19 3.13 -10.05
N THR A 104 -12.95 3.38 -9.61
CA THR A 104 -11.75 2.97 -10.34
C THR A 104 -11.17 1.73 -9.67
N PHE A 105 -10.89 0.70 -10.46
CA PHE A 105 -10.24 -0.52 -9.97
C PHE A 105 -8.74 -0.45 -10.26
N TYR A 106 -7.94 -0.68 -9.23
CA TYR A 106 -6.48 -0.65 -9.34
C TYR A 106 -5.92 -1.95 -8.78
N GLU A 107 -5.30 -2.75 -9.63
CA GLU A 107 -4.78 -4.06 -9.28
C GLU A 107 -3.25 -4.05 -9.22
N ILE A 108 -2.69 -4.64 -8.18
CA ILE A 108 -1.25 -4.84 -8.01
C ILE A 108 -1.01 -6.33 -7.76
N PHE A 109 -0.14 -6.95 -8.54
CA PHE A 109 0.34 -8.30 -8.28
C PHE A 109 1.56 -8.26 -7.35
N ASP A 110 1.71 -9.28 -6.51
CA ASP A 110 2.83 -9.38 -5.57
C ASP A 110 4.20 -9.51 -6.24
N SER A 111 4.23 -9.86 -7.53
CA SER A 111 5.44 -9.88 -8.34
C SER A 111 5.91 -8.48 -8.78
N SER A 112 5.07 -7.47 -8.66
CA SER A 112 5.39 -6.09 -9.01
C SER A 112 6.10 -5.37 -7.87
N PRO A 113 7.10 -4.49 -8.18
CA PRO A 113 7.68 -3.61 -7.15
C PRO A 113 6.64 -2.70 -6.46
N GLU A 114 5.52 -2.42 -7.12
CA GLU A 114 4.41 -1.64 -6.56
C GLU A 114 3.80 -2.30 -5.31
N VAL A 115 4.04 -3.59 -5.10
CA VAL A 115 3.54 -4.33 -3.94
C VAL A 115 4.04 -3.75 -2.60
N ALA A 116 5.10 -2.96 -2.62
CA ALA A 116 5.58 -2.23 -1.45
C ALA A 116 4.49 -1.35 -0.81
N LEU A 117 3.47 -0.96 -1.59
CA LEU A 117 2.30 -0.22 -1.10
C LEU A 117 1.57 -0.96 0.02
N TYR A 118 1.61 -2.29 0.03
CA TYR A 118 1.02 -3.09 1.10
C TYR A 118 1.45 -2.60 2.49
N HIS A 119 2.76 -2.44 2.70
CA HIS A 119 3.32 -2.02 3.98
C HIS A 119 3.16 -0.53 4.25
N ILE A 120 2.87 0.27 3.24
CA ILE A 120 2.51 1.68 3.44
C ILE A 120 1.11 1.78 4.06
N ILE A 121 0.17 0.98 3.60
CA ILE A 121 -1.21 0.95 4.11
C ILE A 121 -1.27 0.17 5.42
N HIS A 122 -0.77 -1.06 5.44
CA HIS A 122 -0.72 -1.93 6.61
C HIS A 122 0.66 -1.80 7.25
N GLN A 123 0.80 -0.91 8.20
CA GLN A 123 2.11 -0.51 8.74
C GLN A 123 2.69 -1.48 9.77
N GLU A 124 2.03 -2.59 10.02
CA GLU A 124 2.56 -3.64 10.87
C GLU A 124 3.66 -4.41 10.15
N GLU A 125 4.70 -4.78 10.89
CA GLU A 125 5.78 -5.61 10.37
C GLU A 125 5.31 -7.06 10.20
N GLY A 126 5.91 -7.76 9.25
CA GLY A 126 5.63 -9.16 9.01
C GLY A 126 5.36 -9.49 7.55
N GLU A 127 4.87 -10.69 7.32
CA GLU A 127 4.53 -11.15 5.98
C GLU A 127 3.25 -10.49 5.47
N LYS A 128 3.18 -10.33 4.14
CA LYS A 128 1.98 -9.85 3.48
C LYS A 128 0.89 -10.92 3.56
N LEU A 129 -0.25 -10.55 4.11
CA LEU A 129 -1.44 -11.39 4.14
C LEU A 129 -2.32 -11.00 2.94
N LEU A 130 -2.16 -11.75 1.86
CA LEU A 130 -2.90 -11.47 0.62
C LEU A 130 -4.25 -12.19 0.62
N PRO A 131 -5.26 -11.63 -0.04
CA PRO A 131 -5.25 -10.35 -0.72
C PRO A 131 -5.36 -9.18 0.25
N MET A 132 -4.88 -7.99 -0.17
CA MET A 132 -5.26 -6.73 0.46
C MET A 132 -6.27 -6.05 -0.44
N ASN A 133 -7.40 -5.67 0.13
CA ASN A 133 -8.39 -4.84 -0.53
C ASN A 133 -8.51 -3.52 0.24
N ALA A 134 -8.54 -2.41 -0.46
CA ALA A 134 -8.63 -1.10 0.18
C ALA A 134 -9.51 -0.16 -0.63
N ILE A 135 -10.26 0.67 0.07
CA ILE A 135 -11.02 1.76 -0.53
C ILE A 135 -10.27 3.06 -0.26
N ILE A 136 -9.91 3.76 -1.34
CA ILE A 136 -9.21 5.03 -1.29
C ILE A 136 -10.10 6.09 -1.91
N HIS A 137 -10.32 7.19 -1.19
CA HIS A 137 -11.14 8.29 -1.67
C HIS A 137 -10.52 9.62 -1.24
N LYS A 138 -10.30 10.50 -2.20
CA LYS A 138 -9.68 11.83 -1.99
C LYS A 138 -8.38 11.73 -1.20
N GLY A 139 -7.55 10.75 -1.56
CA GLY A 139 -6.26 10.51 -0.92
C GLY A 139 -6.31 9.83 0.43
N GLU A 140 -7.50 9.52 0.95
CA GLU A 140 -7.67 8.84 2.23
C GLU A 140 -7.91 7.35 2.05
N VAL A 141 -7.23 6.54 2.87
CA VAL A 141 -7.54 5.11 3.00
C VAL A 141 -8.76 5.02 3.92
N VAL A 142 -9.92 4.85 3.32
CA VAL A 142 -11.21 4.80 4.03
C VAL A 142 -11.34 3.51 4.83
N LYS A 143 -10.96 2.40 4.21
CA LYS A 143 -10.99 1.07 4.83
C LYS A 143 -10.05 0.14 4.08
N PHE A 144 -9.46 -0.81 4.78
CA PHE A 144 -8.73 -1.91 4.15
C PHE A 144 -8.93 -3.23 4.91
N TRP A 145 -8.73 -4.32 4.17
CA TRP A 145 -8.82 -5.69 4.68
C TRP A 145 -7.64 -6.49 4.15
N THR A 146 -7.14 -7.43 4.94
CA THR A 146 -6.04 -8.31 4.53
C THR A 146 -6.31 -9.75 4.90
N GLY A 147 -5.85 -10.68 4.05
CA GLY A 147 -5.78 -12.09 4.35
C GLY A 147 -7.11 -12.82 4.40
N ARG A 148 -8.19 -12.24 3.86
CA ARG A 148 -9.49 -12.91 3.79
C ARG A 148 -10.31 -12.43 2.61
N PRO A 149 -11.27 -13.25 2.13
CA PRO A 149 -12.27 -12.77 1.19
C PRO A 149 -13.14 -11.68 1.83
N VAL A 150 -13.55 -10.69 1.05
CA VAL A 150 -14.39 -9.59 1.52
C VAL A 150 -15.71 -9.62 0.76
N ALA A 151 -16.81 -9.79 1.46
CA ALA A 151 -18.12 -9.82 0.83
C ALA A 151 -18.50 -8.46 0.25
N VAL A 152 -19.27 -8.48 -0.83
CA VAL A 152 -19.73 -7.27 -1.53
C VAL A 152 -20.40 -6.30 -0.56
N GLU A 153 -21.20 -6.79 0.38
CA GLU A 153 -21.93 -6.00 1.36
C GLU A 153 -21.00 -5.20 2.28
N GLU A 154 -19.80 -5.70 2.56
CA GLU A 154 -18.82 -4.98 3.37
C GLU A 154 -18.30 -3.73 2.64
N TYR A 155 -18.07 -3.83 1.34
CA TYR A 155 -17.68 -2.68 0.52
C TYR A 155 -18.81 -1.67 0.41
N GLN A 156 -20.04 -2.15 0.26
CA GLN A 156 -21.21 -1.28 0.07
C GLN A 156 -21.44 -0.35 1.24
N LYS A 157 -21.09 -0.76 2.45
CA LYS A 157 -21.20 0.11 3.65
C LYS A 157 -20.40 1.41 3.50
N TYR A 158 -19.30 1.35 2.78
CA TYR A 158 -18.43 2.51 2.57
C TYR A 158 -18.70 3.20 1.22
N LEU A 159 -18.82 2.42 0.16
CA LEU A 159 -18.96 2.94 -1.19
C LEU A 159 -20.30 3.66 -1.40
N ASP A 160 -21.38 3.13 -0.88
CA ASP A 160 -22.70 3.76 -1.04
C ASP A 160 -22.76 5.12 -0.33
N ASN A 161 -22.10 5.28 0.80
CA ASN A 161 -21.99 6.56 1.48
C ASN A 161 -21.15 7.58 0.68
N ILE A 162 -20.07 7.11 0.05
CA ILE A 162 -19.19 7.97 -0.75
C ILE A 162 -19.90 8.44 -2.01
N LEU A 163 -20.69 7.56 -2.63
CA LEU A 163 -21.33 7.80 -3.93
C LEU A 163 -22.70 8.50 -3.85
N GLN A 164 -23.15 8.83 -2.66
CA GLN A 164 -24.41 9.60 -2.50
C GLN A 164 -24.32 11.01 -3.06
#